data_64c0deac49a5c7e5995da551b32fe651
#
_entry.id   64c0deac49a5c7e5995da551b32fe651
#
_cell.length_a   1.000
_cell.length_b   1.000
_cell.length_c   1.000
_cell.angle_alpha   90.00
_cell.angle_beta   90.00
_cell.angle_gamma   90.00
#
_symmetry.space_group_name_H-M   'P 1'
#
loop_
_entity.id
_entity.type
_entity.pdbx_description
1 polymer ?
#
loop_
_entity_poly.entity_id
_entity_poly.type
_entity_poly.pdbx_seq_one_letter_code
_entity_poly.pdbx_strand_id
1 'polypeptide(L)'
;MIKFFLPILIMFFSYNSQSQVGNFHDFTIESISGDKIVLSEYKNKVVLLVNTASQCGFTPQYAGLQKVFDRYKNDGFVVLGVPSDDFNQELKNNADVKKFCEIRYGVNFPMTSIQKIKGNTAHPIYKWISDNVSVIGQPRWNFHKYLIGKDGKIINWFSSMTSPTSSSLVKQIEDALYD
;
A
#
# COMPACT_ATOMS: atom_id res chain seq x y z
N MET A 1 71.78 -1.55 -17.54
CA MET A 1 70.71 -1.03 -16.63
C MET A 1 69.36 -1.38 -17.25
N ILE A 2 68.74 -2.45 -16.74
CA ILE A 2 67.45 -2.94 -17.23
C ILE A 2 66.37 -2.34 -16.33
N LYS A 3 65.47 -1.50 -16.87
CA LYS A 3 64.33 -0.92 -16.15
C LYS A 3 63.14 -1.90 -16.23
N PHE A 4 62.82 -2.51 -15.11
CA PHE A 4 61.57 -3.29 -14.97
C PHE A 4 60.38 -2.32 -14.81
N PHE A 5 59.47 -2.31 -15.79
CA PHE A 5 58.19 -1.69 -15.68
C PHE A 5 57.20 -2.70 -15.06
N LEU A 6 56.75 -2.42 -13.85
CA LEU A 6 55.71 -3.19 -13.19
C LEU A 6 54.33 -2.67 -13.63
N PRO A 7 53.44 -3.47 -14.25
CA PRO A 7 52.13 -3.01 -14.61
C PRO A 7 51.26 -2.89 -13.37
N ILE A 8 50.72 -1.69 -13.12
CA ILE A 8 49.73 -1.47 -12.07
C ILE A 8 48.40 -2.05 -12.57
N LEU A 9 47.99 -3.17 -11.95
CA LEU A 9 46.68 -3.79 -12.17
C LEU A 9 45.61 -2.97 -11.43
N ILE A 10 44.88 -2.11 -12.17
CA ILE A 10 43.76 -1.39 -11.61
C ILE A 10 42.57 -2.36 -11.51
N MET A 11 42.29 -2.88 -10.32
CA MET A 11 41.03 -3.60 -10.06
C MET A 11 39.87 -2.63 -10.03
N PHE A 12 39.06 -2.68 -11.06
CA PHE A 12 37.73 -2.04 -11.03
C PHE A 12 36.83 -2.85 -10.10
N PHE A 13 36.64 -2.37 -8.89
CA PHE A 13 35.54 -2.83 -8.06
C PHE A 13 34.24 -2.33 -8.67
N SER A 14 33.52 -3.22 -9.39
CA SER A 14 32.14 -2.99 -9.74
C SER A 14 31.31 -2.94 -8.47
N TYR A 15 30.97 -1.75 -8.01
CA TYR A 15 29.92 -1.58 -7.01
C TYR A 15 28.62 -2.11 -7.62
N ASN A 16 28.26 -3.34 -7.29
CA ASN A 16 26.89 -3.80 -7.44
C ASN A 16 26.04 -2.94 -6.51
N SER A 17 25.41 -1.91 -7.07
CA SER A 17 24.29 -1.23 -6.43
C SER A 17 23.18 -2.28 -6.29
N GLN A 18 23.18 -3.00 -5.16
CA GLN A 18 22.00 -3.72 -4.73
C GLN A 18 20.90 -2.64 -4.65
N SER A 19 19.92 -2.73 -5.55
CA SER A 19 18.72 -1.88 -5.46
C SER A 19 18.18 -2.06 -4.05
N GLN A 20 18.26 -1.01 -3.25
CA GLN A 20 17.60 -1.00 -1.95
C GLN A 20 16.14 -1.34 -2.21
N VAL A 21 15.65 -2.38 -1.55
CA VAL A 21 14.22 -2.71 -1.55
C VAL A 21 13.50 -1.40 -1.19
N GLY A 22 12.70 -0.87 -2.13
CA GLY A 22 12.07 0.43 -1.97
C GLY A 22 11.27 0.48 -0.66
N ASN A 23 11.10 1.67 -0.13
CA ASN A 23 10.26 1.94 1.03
C ASN A 23 8.88 2.38 0.52
N PHE A 24 7.81 2.20 1.31
CA PHE A 24 6.46 2.68 0.97
C PHE A 24 6.45 4.17 0.55
N HIS A 25 7.27 4.97 1.19
CA HIS A 25 7.35 6.41 0.96
C HIS A 25 8.03 6.79 -0.36
N ASP A 26 8.65 5.84 -1.07
CA ASP A 26 9.34 6.09 -2.34
C ASP A 26 8.39 6.06 -3.55
N PHE A 27 7.13 5.67 -3.34
CA PHE A 27 6.16 5.53 -4.42
C PHE A 27 5.28 6.78 -4.58
N THR A 28 4.75 6.89 -5.79
CA THR A 28 3.68 7.82 -6.15
C THR A 28 2.59 7.03 -6.85
N ILE A 29 1.34 7.34 -6.58
CA ILE A 29 0.18 6.68 -7.18
C ILE A 29 -0.85 7.73 -7.57
N GLU A 30 -1.63 7.46 -8.62
CA GLU A 30 -2.70 8.37 -9.05
C GLU A 30 -3.91 8.27 -8.11
N SER A 31 -4.47 9.40 -7.72
CA SER A 31 -5.72 9.46 -6.96
C SER A 31 -6.93 9.10 -7.82
N ILE A 32 -8.04 8.77 -7.18
CA ILE A 32 -9.31 8.49 -7.87
C ILE A 32 -9.84 9.71 -8.66
N SER A 33 -9.36 10.90 -8.37
CA SER A 33 -9.69 12.15 -9.06
C SER A 33 -8.68 12.56 -10.14
N GLY A 34 -7.60 11.76 -10.34
CA GLY A 34 -6.57 12.00 -11.34
C GLY A 34 -5.34 12.77 -10.84
N ASP A 35 -5.34 13.25 -9.60
CA ASP A 35 -4.19 13.92 -9.00
C ASP A 35 -3.13 12.90 -8.56
N LYS A 36 -1.93 13.38 -8.24
CA LYS A 36 -0.87 12.53 -7.66
C LYS A 36 -1.01 12.43 -6.16
N ILE A 37 -0.94 11.21 -5.63
CA ILE A 37 -0.70 10.93 -4.22
C ILE A 37 0.79 10.58 -4.07
N VAL A 38 1.55 11.47 -3.45
CA VAL A 38 2.98 11.28 -3.19
C VAL A 38 3.13 10.65 -1.81
N LEU A 39 3.54 9.38 -1.74
CA LEU A 39 3.50 8.61 -0.49
C LEU A 39 4.55 9.09 0.54
N SER A 40 5.53 9.89 0.13
CA SER A 40 6.43 10.55 1.08
C SER A 40 5.74 11.58 1.99
N GLU A 41 4.54 12.06 1.64
CA GLU A 41 3.70 12.92 2.48
C GLU A 41 3.07 12.15 3.66
N TYR A 42 3.15 10.83 3.62
CA TYR A 42 2.71 9.96 4.72
C TYR A 42 3.84 9.54 5.66
N LYS A 43 5.04 10.11 5.53
CA LYS A 43 6.12 9.94 6.52
C LYS A 43 5.61 10.33 7.91
N ASN A 44 6.00 9.55 8.92
CA ASN A 44 5.54 9.69 10.31
C ASN A 44 4.03 9.44 10.52
N LYS A 45 3.33 8.87 9.53
CA LYS A 45 1.95 8.42 9.66
C LYS A 45 1.87 6.89 9.57
N VAL A 46 0.92 6.31 10.26
CA VAL A 46 0.55 4.90 10.12
C VAL A 46 -0.45 4.78 8.99
N VAL A 47 -0.19 3.90 8.02
CA VAL A 47 -1.05 3.74 6.83
C VAL A 47 -1.64 2.35 6.79
N LEU A 48 -2.97 2.26 6.64
CA LEU A 48 -3.67 1.03 6.29
C LEU A 48 -3.97 1.05 4.79
N LEU A 49 -3.12 0.38 4.00
CA LEU A 49 -3.33 0.19 2.56
C LEU A 49 -4.28 -0.99 2.33
N VAL A 50 -5.35 -0.78 1.56
CA VAL A 50 -6.41 -1.78 1.36
C VAL A 50 -6.80 -1.84 -0.11
N ASN A 51 -6.70 -3.02 -0.75
CA ASN A 51 -7.30 -3.19 -2.07
C ASN A 51 -8.81 -3.39 -1.96
N THR A 52 -9.57 -2.60 -2.70
CA THR A 52 -11.03 -2.52 -2.55
C THR A 52 -11.75 -2.91 -3.84
N ALA A 53 -13.05 -3.17 -3.73
CA ALA A 53 -13.95 -3.37 -4.87
C ALA A 53 -15.39 -3.04 -4.49
N SER A 54 -16.15 -2.50 -5.44
CA SER A 54 -17.53 -2.02 -5.24
C SER A 54 -18.59 -3.12 -5.31
N GLN A 55 -18.28 -4.29 -5.91
CA GLN A 55 -19.24 -5.38 -6.19
C GLN A 55 -18.83 -6.70 -5.49
N CYS A 56 -18.18 -6.59 -4.34
CA CYS A 56 -17.66 -7.72 -3.56
C CYS A 56 -18.57 -8.00 -2.35
N GLY A 57 -18.63 -9.25 -1.91
CA GLY A 57 -19.30 -9.59 -0.64
C GLY A 57 -18.68 -8.89 0.59
N PHE A 58 -17.43 -8.44 0.50
CA PHE A 58 -16.75 -7.67 1.55
C PHE A 58 -16.89 -6.16 1.41
N THR A 59 -17.58 -5.64 0.39
CA THR A 59 -17.81 -4.19 0.18
C THR A 59 -18.35 -3.46 1.41
N PRO A 60 -19.21 -4.06 2.28
CA PRO A 60 -19.62 -3.42 3.53
C PRO A 60 -18.47 -3.05 4.48
N GLN A 61 -17.25 -3.59 4.29
CA GLN A 61 -16.08 -3.18 5.07
C GLN A 61 -15.67 -1.72 4.86
N TYR A 62 -16.12 -1.05 3.78
CA TYR A 62 -15.92 0.40 3.63
C TYR A 62 -16.40 1.21 4.84
N ALA A 63 -17.56 0.84 5.41
CA ALA A 63 -18.07 1.48 6.62
C ALA A 63 -17.12 1.31 7.82
N GLY A 64 -16.53 0.13 7.97
CA GLY A 64 -15.53 -0.15 9.01
C GLY A 64 -14.22 0.61 8.79
N LEU A 65 -13.77 0.69 7.54
CA LEU A 65 -12.57 1.47 7.16
C LEU A 65 -12.77 2.96 7.46
N GLN A 66 -13.95 3.51 7.09
CA GLN A 66 -14.29 4.90 7.40
C GLN A 66 -14.31 5.15 8.91
N LYS A 67 -14.91 4.22 9.68
CA LYS A 67 -14.98 4.34 11.14
C LYS A 67 -13.59 4.38 11.80
N VAL A 68 -12.66 3.51 11.41
CA VAL A 68 -11.31 3.54 11.99
C VAL A 68 -10.52 4.74 11.50
N PHE A 69 -10.71 5.16 10.25
CA PHE A 69 -10.11 6.40 9.74
C PHE A 69 -10.57 7.61 10.57
N ASP A 70 -11.87 7.80 10.76
CA ASP A 70 -12.42 8.92 11.52
C ASP A 70 -11.94 8.93 12.98
N ARG A 71 -11.75 7.75 13.57
CA ARG A 71 -11.27 7.62 14.94
C ARG A 71 -9.81 8.07 15.11
N TYR A 72 -8.93 7.75 14.15
CA TYR A 72 -7.48 7.92 14.34
C TYR A 72 -6.82 8.92 13.37
N LYS A 73 -7.55 9.54 12.43
CA LYS A 73 -6.97 10.47 11.44
C LYS A 73 -6.23 11.65 12.07
N ASN A 74 -6.67 12.13 13.23
CA ASN A 74 -6.03 13.23 13.94
C ASN A 74 -4.77 12.78 14.70
N ASP A 75 -4.58 11.48 14.89
CA ASP A 75 -3.43 10.87 15.55
C ASP A 75 -2.34 10.44 14.54
N GLY A 76 -2.52 10.80 13.25
CA GLY A 76 -1.55 10.45 12.20
C GLY A 76 -1.83 9.10 11.52
N PHE A 77 -3.07 8.63 11.55
CA PHE A 77 -3.50 7.44 10.82
C PHE A 77 -4.13 7.79 9.47
N VAL A 78 -3.84 6.99 8.46
CA VAL A 78 -4.41 7.12 7.12
C VAL A 78 -4.92 5.76 6.63
N VAL A 79 -6.11 5.73 6.05
CA VAL A 79 -6.55 4.63 5.19
C VAL A 79 -6.27 5.05 3.74
N LEU A 80 -5.60 4.20 2.98
CA LEU A 80 -5.42 4.37 1.53
C LEU A 80 -6.14 3.23 0.81
N GLY A 81 -7.29 3.56 0.22
CA GLY A 81 -8.09 2.62 -0.57
C GLY A 81 -7.54 2.51 -2.00
N VAL A 82 -7.36 1.27 -2.48
CA VAL A 82 -6.88 0.97 -3.83
C VAL A 82 -7.93 0.14 -4.57
N PRO A 83 -8.85 0.75 -5.30
CA PRO A 83 -9.81 0.02 -6.13
C PRO A 83 -9.09 -0.86 -7.15
N SER A 84 -9.57 -2.09 -7.33
CA SER A 84 -8.97 -3.02 -8.29
C SER A 84 -10.02 -3.97 -8.89
N ASP A 85 -9.95 -4.16 -10.20
CA ASP A 85 -10.77 -5.15 -10.92
C ASP A 85 -10.02 -6.48 -11.16
N ASP A 86 -8.91 -6.73 -10.49
CA ASP A 86 -8.15 -7.98 -10.66
C ASP A 86 -8.88 -9.22 -10.12
N PHE A 87 -9.99 -9.04 -9.42
CA PHE A 87 -10.93 -10.09 -9.00
C PHE A 87 -12.29 -9.97 -9.68
N ASN A 88 -12.42 -9.15 -10.76
CA ASN A 88 -13.63 -8.94 -11.56
C ASN A 88 -14.83 -8.47 -10.75
N GLN A 89 -14.61 -7.61 -9.76
CA GLN A 89 -15.64 -7.10 -8.84
C GLN A 89 -15.58 -5.59 -8.64
N GLU A 90 -14.94 -4.84 -9.56
CA GLU A 90 -14.92 -3.37 -9.49
C GLU A 90 -15.77 -2.76 -10.61
N LEU A 91 -16.22 -1.52 -10.40
CA LEU A 91 -16.89 -0.70 -11.40
C LEU A 91 -15.88 -0.29 -12.50
N LYS A 92 -16.41 0.12 -13.67
CA LYS A 92 -15.60 0.27 -14.89
C LYS A 92 -14.72 1.51 -14.92
N ASN A 93 -15.02 2.53 -14.14
CA ASN A 93 -14.26 3.78 -14.15
C ASN A 93 -14.18 4.43 -12.76
N ASN A 94 -13.18 5.30 -12.59
CA ASN A 94 -12.89 5.97 -11.34
C ASN A 94 -14.04 6.84 -10.82
N ALA A 95 -14.77 7.51 -11.71
CA ALA A 95 -15.87 8.42 -11.32
C ALA A 95 -17.01 7.64 -10.66
N ASP A 96 -17.37 6.48 -11.20
CA ASP A 96 -18.40 5.61 -10.64
C ASP A 96 -17.98 5.01 -9.31
N VAL A 97 -16.71 4.57 -9.19
CA VAL A 97 -16.15 4.06 -7.93
C VAL A 97 -16.20 5.14 -6.86
N LYS A 98 -15.70 6.35 -7.16
CA LYS A 98 -15.71 7.49 -6.25
C LYS A 98 -17.13 7.79 -5.76
N LYS A 99 -18.06 8.00 -6.69
CA LYS A 99 -19.45 8.28 -6.39
C LYS A 99 -20.11 7.19 -5.53
N PHE A 100 -19.84 5.92 -5.85
CA PHE A 100 -20.33 4.78 -5.08
C PHE A 100 -19.83 4.81 -3.63
N CYS A 101 -18.53 4.99 -3.43
CA CYS A 101 -17.91 5.01 -2.11
C CYS A 101 -18.41 6.20 -1.27
N GLU A 102 -18.48 7.38 -1.85
CA GLU A 102 -18.96 8.60 -1.17
C GLU A 102 -20.43 8.48 -0.78
N ILE A 103 -21.31 8.08 -1.71
CA ILE A 103 -22.76 8.07 -1.46
C ILE A 103 -23.17 6.91 -0.55
N ARG A 104 -22.61 5.72 -0.75
CA ARG A 104 -23.05 4.51 -0.03
C ARG A 104 -22.41 4.36 1.34
N TYR A 105 -21.18 4.84 1.52
CA TYR A 105 -20.40 4.58 2.74
C TYR A 105 -19.82 5.84 3.36
N GLY A 106 -20.05 7.02 2.76
CA GLY A 106 -19.49 8.28 3.26
C GLY A 106 -17.95 8.31 3.26
N VAL A 107 -17.32 7.56 2.33
CA VAL A 107 -15.86 7.47 2.25
C VAL A 107 -15.27 8.84 1.99
N ASN A 108 -14.36 9.27 2.87
CA ASN A 108 -13.60 10.51 2.73
C ASN A 108 -12.09 10.31 2.99
N PHE A 109 -11.64 9.09 3.20
CA PHE A 109 -10.23 8.77 3.20
C PHE A 109 -9.65 8.73 1.77
N PRO A 110 -8.34 8.93 1.58
CA PRO A 110 -7.70 8.87 0.27
C PRO A 110 -7.96 7.57 -0.48
N MET A 111 -8.32 7.70 -1.75
CA MET A 111 -8.48 6.58 -2.67
C MET A 111 -7.65 6.80 -3.94
N THR A 112 -7.06 5.74 -4.46
CA THR A 112 -6.34 5.77 -5.74
C THR A 112 -7.30 5.57 -6.92
N SER A 113 -6.85 5.88 -8.14
CA SER A 113 -7.47 5.35 -9.35
C SER A 113 -7.48 3.82 -9.33
N ILE A 114 -8.31 3.19 -10.18
CA ILE A 114 -8.36 1.73 -10.30
C ILE A 114 -6.97 1.21 -10.71
N GLN A 115 -6.40 0.28 -9.94
CA GLN A 115 -5.05 -0.23 -10.12
C GLN A 115 -5.03 -1.74 -10.42
N LYS A 116 -3.98 -2.15 -11.15
CA LYS A 116 -3.57 -3.56 -11.19
C LYS A 116 -2.76 -3.87 -9.93
N ILE A 117 -3.13 -4.93 -9.22
CA ILE A 117 -2.52 -5.34 -7.95
C ILE A 117 -1.87 -6.71 -8.00
N LYS A 118 -2.01 -7.42 -9.12
CA LYS A 118 -1.48 -8.77 -9.34
C LYS A 118 -0.70 -8.90 -10.65
N GLY A 119 0.20 -9.88 -10.69
CA GLY A 119 0.95 -10.24 -11.91
C GLY A 119 1.98 -9.19 -12.34
N ASN A 120 2.48 -9.36 -13.56
CA ASN A 120 3.60 -8.55 -14.08
C ASN A 120 3.23 -7.07 -14.29
N THR A 121 1.95 -6.78 -14.48
CA THR A 121 1.42 -5.41 -14.66
C THR A 121 0.98 -4.74 -13.37
N ALA A 122 1.17 -5.39 -12.22
CA ALA A 122 0.85 -4.81 -10.93
C ALA A 122 1.58 -3.47 -10.72
N HIS A 123 0.89 -2.52 -10.09
CA HIS A 123 1.48 -1.24 -9.70
C HIS A 123 2.76 -1.48 -8.86
N PRO A 124 3.81 -0.68 -9.00
CA PRO A 124 5.09 -0.88 -8.29
C PRO A 124 4.96 -1.09 -6.78
N ILE A 125 4.00 -0.43 -6.12
CA ILE A 125 3.72 -0.62 -4.69
C ILE A 125 3.31 -2.07 -4.37
N TYR A 126 2.54 -2.73 -5.24
CA TYR A 126 2.13 -4.13 -5.03
C TYR A 126 3.23 -5.12 -5.38
N LYS A 127 4.15 -4.77 -6.28
CA LYS A 127 5.38 -5.53 -6.49
C LYS A 127 6.26 -5.46 -5.25
N TRP A 128 6.47 -4.25 -4.72
CA TRP A 128 7.18 -4.05 -3.45
C TRP A 128 6.53 -4.81 -2.30
N ILE A 129 5.20 -4.79 -2.16
CA ILE A 129 4.50 -5.60 -1.17
C ILE A 129 4.83 -7.09 -1.35
N SER A 130 4.75 -7.60 -2.58
CA SER A 130 5.03 -9.02 -2.87
C SER A 130 6.46 -9.43 -2.51
N ASP A 131 7.42 -8.50 -2.59
CA ASP A 131 8.82 -8.72 -2.21
C ASP A 131 9.05 -8.67 -0.70
N ASN A 132 8.12 -8.05 0.06
CA ASN A 132 8.25 -7.82 1.51
C ASN A 132 7.29 -8.65 2.37
N VAL A 133 6.41 -9.44 1.76
CA VAL A 133 5.52 -10.36 2.48
C VAL A 133 5.68 -11.79 1.95
N SER A 134 5.32 -12.76 2.78
CA SER A 134 5.26 -14.16 2.33
C SER A 134 4.16 -14.34 1.27
N VAL A 135 4.21 -15.44 0.52
CA VAL A 135 3.21 -15.76 -0.52
C VAL A 135 1.77 -15.72 0.01
N ILE A 136 1.55 -16.11 1.27
CA ILE A 136 0.22 -16.04 1.90
C ILE A 136 -0.21 -14.61 2.25
N GLY A 137 0.73 -13.68 2.36
CA GLY A 137 0.48 -12.26 2.60
C GLY A 137 0.16 -11.47 1.34
N GLN A 138 0.29 -12.04 0.14
CA GLN A 138 -0.08 -11.39 -1.10
C GLN A 138 -1.61 -11.26 -1.25
N PRO A 139 -2.13 -10.28 -2.03
CA PRO A 139 -3.57 -10.07 -2.17
C PRO A 139 -4.24 -11.30 -2.82
N ARG A 140 -5.02 -12.05 -2.06
CA ARG A 140 -5.77 -13.23 -2.54
C ARG A 140 -7.21 -12.92 -2.86
N TRP A 141 -7.72 -11.81 -2.35
CA TRP A 141 -9.09 -11.34 -2.59
C TRP A 141 -9.19 -9.84 -2.32
N ASN A 142 -10.34 -9.24 -2.62
CA ASN A 142 -10.64 -7.85 -2.26
C ASN A 142 -10.64 -7.66 -0.75
N PHE A 143 -10.34 -6.45 -0.30
CA PHE A 143 -10.23 -6.05 1.11
C PHE A 143 -9.10 -6.76 1.89
N HIS A 144 -8.04 -7.19 1.20
CA HIS A 144 -6.78 -7.52 1.85
C HIS A 144 -6.10 -6.23 2.32
N LYS A 145 -5.46 -6.26 3.47
CA LYS A 145 -4.97 -5.05 4.15
C LYS A 145 -3.52 -5.19 4.53
N TYR A 146 -2.78 -4.07 4.44
CA TYR A 146 -1.40 -3.96 4.89
C TYR A 146 -1.27 -2.79 5.85
N LEU A 147 -0.81 -3.05 7.06
CA LEU A 147 -0.48 -2.01 8.04
C LEU A 147 0.97 -1.60 7.84
N ILE A 148 1.19 -0.33 7.56
CA ILE A 148 2.49 0.26 7.26
C ILE A 148 2.82 1.25 8.37
N GLY A 149 4.01 1.13 8.92
CA GLY A 149 4.49 1.95 10.03
C GLY A 149 4.92 3.35 9.59
N LYS A 150 5.20 4.18 10.58
CA LYS A 150 5.70 5.56 10.43
C LYS A 150 6.99 5.62 9.62
N ASP A 151 7.78 4.55 9.63
CA ASP A 151 9.04 4.39 8.89
C ASP A 151 8.83 3.88 7.43
N GLY A 152 7.59 3.61 7.03
CA GLY A 152 7.22 3.10 5.71
C GLY A 152 7.47 1.61 5.49
N LYS A 153 7.72 0.83 6.55
CA LYS A 153 7.81 -0.63 6.47
C LYS A 153 6.47 -1.29 6.76
N ILE A 154 6.24 -2.45 6.17
CA ILE A 154 5.07 -3.26 6.47
C ILE A 154 5.22 -3.85 7.88
N ILE A 155 4.31 -3.50 8.78
CA ILE A 155 4.23 -4.06 10.13
C ILE A 155 3.55 -5.43 10.07
N ASN A 156 2.39 -5.50 9.39
CA ASN A 156 1.59 -6.72 9.28
C ASN A 156 0.63 -6.64 8.08
N TRP A 157 0.04 -7.77 7.76
CA TRP A 157 -1.04 -7.88 6.79
C TRP A 157 -2.24 -8.61 7.39
N PHE A 158 -3.44 -8.36 6.82
CA PHE A 158 -4.69 -8.96 7.25
C PHE A 158 -5.49 -9.41 6.04
N SER A 159 -6.03 -10.62 6.12
CA SER A 159 -6.87 -11.15 5.05
C SER A 159 -8.18 -10.37 4.91
N SER A 160 -8.89 -10.63 3.84
CA SER A 160 -10.24 -10.09 3.59
C SER A 160 -11.23 -10.40 4.72
N MET A 161 -11.04 -11.52 5.43
CA MET A 161 -11.90 -11.95 6.53
C MET A 161 -11.76 -11.08 7.79
N THR A 162 -10.64 -10.37 7.96
CA THR A 162 -10.43 -9.52 9.13
C THR A 162 -11.19 -8.22 8.96
N SER A 163 -12.19 -8.01 9.84
CA SER A 163 -12.93 -6.74 9.88
C SER A 163 -11.99 -5.56 10.19
N PRO A 164 -12.15 -4.39 9.53
CA PRO A 164 -11.38 -3.20 9.88
C PRO A 164 -11.54 -2.75 11.34
N THR A 165 -12.65 -3.09 11.96
CA THR A 165 -12.95 -2.77 13.37
C THR A 165 -12.68 -3.92 14.34
N SER A 166 -12.03 -5.00 13.89
CA SER A 166 -11.66 -6.10 14.79
C SER A 166 -10.67 -5.64 15.85
N SER A 167 -10.76 -6.18 17.05
CA SER A 167 -9.86 -5.85 18.16
C SER A 167 -8.39 -6.08 17.81
N SER A 168 -8.11 -7.14 17.03
CA SER A 168 -6.74 -7.47 16.62
C SER A 168 -6.13 -6.42 15.67
N LEU A 169 -6.91 -5.91 14.71
CA LEU A 169 -6.43 -4.87 13.79
C LEU A 169 -6.34 -3.51 14.49
N VAL A 170 -7.38 -3.16 15.26
CA VAL A 170 -7.42 -1.89 16.02
C VAL A 170 -6.25 -1.81 16.99
N LYS A 171 -5.98 -2.89 17.76
CA LYS A 171 -4.81 -2.91 18.66
C LYS A 171 -3.51 -2.65 17.92
N GLN A 172 -3.27 -3.25 16.76
CA GLN A 172 -2.03 -3.03 16.00
C GLN A 172 -1.93 -1.62 15.42
N ILE A 173 -3.07 -1.00 15.05
CA ILE A 173 -3.09 0.43 14.69
C ILE A 173 -2.67 1.28 15.89
N GLU A 174 -3.24 1.03 17.06
CA GLU A 174 -2.93 1.76 18.30
C GLU A 174 -1.46 1.57 18.70
N ASP A 175 -0.95 0.34 18.70
CA ASP A 175 0.46 0.05 18.95
C ASP A 175 1.37 0.84 17.98
N ALA A 176 1.07 0.84 16.68
CA ALA A 176 1.87 1.56 15.68
C ALA A 176 1.79 3.10 15.80
N LEU A 177 0.69 3.62 16.33
CA LEU A 177 0.50 5.07 16.52
C LEU A 177 1.22 5.60 17.76
N TYR A 178 1.22 4.85 18.86
CA TYR A 178 1.59 5.36 20.19
C TYR A 178 2.91 4.79 20.71
N ASP A 179 3.46 3.73 20.09
CA ASP A 179 4.81 3.22 20.34
C ASP A 179 5.85 3.95 19.44
#